data_84d83a9b5841227a855a86b4ad12782c
#
_entry.id   84d83a9b5841227a855a86b4ad12782c
#
_cell.length_a   1.000
_cell.length_b   1.000
_cell.length_c   1.000
_cell.angle_alpha   90.00
_cell.angle_beta   90.00
_cell.angle_gamma   90.00
#
_symmetry.space_group_name_H-M   'P 1'
#
loop_
_entity.id
_entity.type
_entity.pdbx_description
1 polymer ?
#
loop_
_entity_poly.entity_id
_entity_poly.type
_entity_poly.pdbx_seq_one_letter_code
_entity_poly.pdbx_strand_id
1 'polypeptide(L)'
;MRKLFFLFLALVATTTVGYAQPKFGYVNSQEIIISMPEIQDVQLSMERLQKDLGEQLEIIQVEYNNKAAEYQKNAASYSDAIRQSKEQELMSLQQRYEELGKAGQQDLQNQQSKLMQPIIEKATAAIDKV
;
A
#
# COMPACT_ATOMS: atom_id res chain seq x y z
N MET A 1 55.79 56.90 7.41
CA MET A 1 55.63 55.51 7.95
C MET A 1 54.30 55.30 8.65
N ARG A 2 53.79 56.22 9.47
CA ARG A 2 52.49 56.07 10.17
C ARG A 2 51.28 55.94 9.22
N LYS A 3 51.28 56.64 8.09
CA LYS A 3 50.17 56.61 7.12
C LYS A 3 50.11 55.29 6.32
N LEU A 4 51.24 54.64 6.06
CA LEU A 4 51.32 53.31 5.40
C LEU A 4 50.86 52.18 6.33
N PHE A 5 51.06 52.35 7.64
CA PHE A 5 50.61 51.36 8.62
C PHE A 5 49.07 51.30 8.74
N PHE A 6 48.41 52.46 8.67
CA PHE A 6 46.95 52.53 8.67
C PHE A 6 46.31 51.96 7.36
N LEU A 7 47.00 52.10 6.23
CA LEU A 7 46.53 51.57 4.94
C LEU A 7 46.68 50.08 4.91
N PHE A 8 47.69 49.50 5.57
CA PHE A 8 47.85 48.05 5.70
C PHE A 8 46.86 47.46 6.69
N LEU A 9 46.49 48.17 7.75
CA LEU A 9 45.46 47.66 8.71
C LEU A 9 44.08 47.72 8.12
N ALA A 10 43.74 48.59 7.20
CA ALA A 10 42.46 48.67 6.51
C ALA A 10 42.30 47.55 5.48
N LEU A 11 43.39 47.01 4.92
CA LEU A 11 43.36 45.94 3.92
C LEU A 11 43.11 44.55 4.55
N VAL A 12 43.40 44.34 5.84
CA VAL A 12 43.20 43.08 6.55
C VAL A 12 41.76 42.89 7.04
N ALA A 13 40.97 43.98 7.13
CA ALA A 13 39.61 43.97 7.67
C ALA A 13 38.52 43.47 6.69
N THR A 14 38.86 43.19 5.40
CA THR A 14 37.84 42.87 4.36
C THR A 14 37.73 41.41 3.99
N THR A 15 38.36 40.46 4.71
CA THR A 15 38.34 39.02 4.33
C THR A 15 37.53 38.11 5.22
N THR A 16 36.61 38.61 6.02
CA THR A 16 35.62 37.75 6.66
C THR A 16 34.35 37.59 5.76
N VAL A 17 34.53 37.02 4.57
CA VAL A 17 33.42 36.44 3.86
C VAL A 17 33.03 35.18 4.65
N GLY A 18 32.05 35.33 5.53
CA GLY A 18 31.45 34.22 6.20
C GLY A 18 30.84 33.29 5.16
N TYR A 19 31.52 32.18 4.86
CA TYR A 19 30.93 31.07 4.14
C TYR A 19 29.77 30.56 5.02
N ALA A 20 28.56 30.99 4.68
CA ALA A 20 27.36 30.34 5.20
C ALA A 20 27.41 28.88 4.70
N GLN A 21 27.87 27.97 5.57
CA GLN A 21 27.82 26.54 5.26
C GLN A 21 26.35 26.16 5.07
N PRO A 22 25.95 25.65 3.91
CA PRO A 22 24.60 25.17 3.74
C PRO A 22 24.36 24.06 4.79
N LYS A 23 23.39 24.32 5.66
CA LYS A 23 22.97 23.31 6.64
C LYS A 23 22.17 22.26 5.88
N PHE A 24 22.81 21.17 5.53
CA PHE A 24 22.10 20.01 4.98
C PHE A 24 21.38 19.30 6.13
N GLY A 25 20.04 19.32 6.10
CA GLY A 25 19.21 18.48 6.95
C GLY A 25 19.00 17.13 6.25
N TYR A 26 19.19 16.03 6.98
CA TYR A 26 18.75 14.71 6.51
C TYR A 26 17.32 14.48 7.01
N VAL A 27 16.41 14.19 6.09
CA VAL A 27 15.02 13.90 6.39
C VAL A 27 14.69 12.50 5.92
N ASN A 28 14.18 11.65 6.84
CA ASN A 28 13.67 10.34 6.50
C ASN A 28 12.21 10.48 6.03
N SER A 29 12.00 10.49 4.73
CA SER A 29 10.66 10.63 4.13
C SER A 29 9.68 9.53 4.56
N GLN A 30 10.16 8.30 4.81
CA GLN A 30 9.33 7.21 5.30
C GLN A 30 8.80 7.47 6.71
N GLU A 31 9.64 8.01 7.59
CA GLU A 31 9.25 8.32 8.96
C GLU A 31 8.19 9.43 9.01
N ILE A 32 8.32 10.43 8.14
CA ILE A 32 7.30 11.47 7.98
C ILE A 32 5.97 10.86 7.54
N ILE A 33 5.98 10.05 6.47
CA ILE A 33 4.75 9.42 5.94
C ILE A 33 4.07 8.58 7.01
N ILE A 34 4.82 7.75 7.74
CA ILE A 34 4.25 6.87 8.79
C ILE A 34 3.66 7.68 9.95
N SER A 35 4.22 8.86 10.26
CA SER A 35 3.72 9.74 11.33
C SER A 35 2.48 10.56 10.94
N MET A 36 2.10 10.57 9.67
CA MET A 36 0.93 11.31 9.21
C MET A 36 -0.37 10.65 9.70
N PRO A 37 -1.31 11.43 10.26
CA PRO A 37 -2.57 10.88 10.78
C PRO A 37 -3.41 10.19 9.71
N GLU A 38 -3.32 10.60 8.45
CA GLU A 38 -4.02 10.00 7.32
C GLU A 38 -3.65 8.54 7.06
N ILE A 39 -2.49 8.08 7.55
CA ILE A 39 -2.07 6.68 7.46
C ILE A 39 -3.01 5.76 8.24
N GLN A 40 -3.57 6.22 9.35
CA GLN A 40 -4.53 5.44 10.11
C GLN A 40 -5.81 5.18 9.31
N ASP A 41 -6.29 6.18 8.57
CA ASP A 41 -7.47 6.04 7.71
C ASP A 41 -7.22 5.07 6.56
N VAL A 42 -6.00 5.08 6.00
CA VAL A 42 -5.59 4.10 4.99
C VAL A 42 -5.59 2.69 5.56
N GLN A 43 -4.99 2.49 6.75
CA GLN A 43 -4.95 1.19 7.41
C GLN A 43 -6.35 0.65 7.68
N LEU A 44 -7.24 1.47 8.25
CA LEU A 44 -8.63 1.08 8.50
C LEU A 44 -9.40 0.75 7.22
N SER A 45 -9.15 1.50 6.15
CA SER A 45 -9.78 1.23 4.85
C SER A 45 -9.30 -0.07 4.24
N MET A 46 -7.99 -0.33 4.31
CA MET A 46 -7.40 -1.57 3.82
C MET A 46 -7.86 -2.78 4.64
N GLU A 47 -7.97 -2.66 5.96
CA GLU A 47 -8.47 -3.72 6.83
C GLU A 47 -9.93 -4.10 6.49
N ARG A 48 -10.79 -3.11 6.24
CA ARG A 48 -12.17 -3.34 5.80
C ARG A 48 -12.22 -4.08 4.47
N LEU A 49 -11.46 -3.62 3.48
CA LEU A 49 -11.41 -4.27 2.17
C LEU A 49 -10.90 -5.72 2.26
N GLN A 50 -9.89 -5.98 3.08
CA GLN A 50 -9.39 -7.34 3.31
C GLN A 50 -10.44 -8.22 3.98
N LYS A 51 -11.16 -7.68 4.95
CA LYS A 51 -12.24 -8.40 5.63
C LYS A 51 -13.38 -8.73 4.67
N ASP A 52 -13.84 -7.75 3.89
CA ASP A 52 -14.91 -7.93 2.91
C ASP A 52 -14.54 -8.99 1.86
N LEU A 53 -13.30 -8.98 1.37
CA LEU A 53 -12.80 -10.01 0.46
C LEU A 53 -12.76 -11.38 1.13
N GLY A 54 -12.29 -11.45 2.37
CA GLY A 54 -12.25 -12.69 3.14
C GLY A 54 -13.64 -13.29 3.34
N GLU A 55 -14.63 -12.48 3.70
CA GLU A 55 -16.03 -12.90 3.87
C GLU A 55 -16.63 -13.43 2.54
N GLN A 56 -16.35 -12.78 1.42
CA GLN A 56 -16.82 -13.26 0.11
C GLN A 56 -16.19 -14.59 -0.30
N LEU A 57 -14.88 -14.76 -0.04
CA LEU A 57 -14.19 -16.01 -0.29
C LEU A 57 -14.70 -17.14 0.62
N GLU A 58 -14.98 -16.83 1.89
CA GLU A 58 -15.56 -17.80 2.83
C GLU A 58 -16.93 -18.30 2.37
N ILE A 59 -17.79 -17.41 1.87
CA ILE A 59 -19.11 -17.80 1.34
C ILE A 59 -18.96 -18.82 0.21
N ILE A 60 -18.05 -18.59 -0.74
CA ILE A 60 -17.82 -19.55 -1.85
C ILE A 60 -17.24 -20.85 -1.32
N GLN A 61 -16.32 -20.78 -0.37
CA GLN A 61 -15.69 -21.96 0.23
C GLN A 61 -16.72 -22.83 0.99
N VAL A 62 -17.61 -22.19 1.75
CA VAL A 62 -18.69 -22.90 2.48
C VAL A 62 -19.66 -23.54 1.49
N GLU A 63 -20.03 -22.85 0.42
CA GLU A 63 -20.88 -23.39 -0.64
C GLU A 63 -20.23 -24.62 -1.31
N TYR A 64 -18.95 -24.51 -1.66
CA TYR A 64 -18.18 -25.61 -2.23
C TYR A 64 -18.16 -26.82 -1.30
N ASN A 65 -17.85 -26.63 -0.01
CA ASN A 65 -17.78 -27.71 0.97
C ASN A 65 -19.13 -28.43 1.13
N ASN A 66 -20.23 -27.66 1.19
CA ASN A 66 -21.57 -28.23 1.31
C ASN A 66 -21.95 -29.05 0.08
N LYS A 67 -21.69 -28.53 -1.12
CA LYS A 67 -21.97 -29.25 -2.39
C LYS A 67 -21.07 -30.47 -2.58
N ALA A 68 -19.80 -30.38 -2.17
CA ALA A 68 -18.88 -31.53 -2.21
C ALA A 68 -19.32 -32.64 -1.25
N ALA A 69 -19.75 -32.28 -0.04
CA ALA A 69 -20.28 -33.27 0.91
C ALA A 69 -21.57 -33.91 0.40
N GLU A 70 -22.50 -33.14 -0.18
CA GLU A 70 -23.72 -33.65 -0.83
C GLU A 70 -23.38 -34.63 -1.99
N TYR A 71 -22.42 -34.23 -2.84
CA TYR A 71 -21.96 -35.05 -3.93
C TYR A 71 -21.38 -36.37 -3.45
N GLN A 72 -20.46 -36.33 -2.47
CA GLN A 72 -19.86 -37.55 -1.92
C GLN A 72 -20.92 -38.52 -1.34
N LYS A 73 -21.91 -37.97 -0.64
CA LYS A 73 -22.99 -38.79 -0.02
C LYS A 73 -23.88 -39.47 -1.05
N ASN A 74 -24.18 -38.81 -2.17
CA ASN A 74 -25.22 -39.24 -3.11
C ASN A 74 -24.65 -39.73 -4.45
N ALA A 75 -23.33 -39.68 -4.69
CA ALA A 75 -22.68 -39.96 -5.96
C ALA A 75 -23.07 -41.33 -6.56
N ALA A 76 -23.26 -42.36 -5.69
CA ALA A 76 -23.64 -43.68 -6.13
C ALA A 76 -25.09 -43.78 -6.67
N SER A 77 -25.95 -42.83 -6.29
CA SER A 77 -27.36 -42.76 -6.72
C SER A 77 -27.59 -41.86 -7.93
N TYR A 78 -26.60 -41.07 -8.32
CA TYR A 78 -26.72 -40.14 -9.44
C TYR A 78 -26.59 -40.84 -10.78
N SER A 79 -27.42 -40.43 -11.74
CA SER A 79 -27.17 -40.75 -13.14
C SER A 79 -25.89 -40.05 -13.64
N ASP A 80 -25.31 -40.55 -14.73
CA ASP A 80 -24.09 -39.98 -15.30
C ASP A 80 -24.26 -38.49 -15.65
N ALA A 81 -25.43 -38.10 -16.18
CA ALA A 81 -25.73 -36.72 -16.49
C ALA A 81 -25.78 -35.82 -15.23
N ILE A 82 -26.38 -36.30 -14.14
CA ILE A 82 -26.43 -35.56 -12.87
C ILE A 82 -25.04 -35.48 -12.26
N ARG A 83 -24.28 -36.56 -12.30
CA ARG A 83 -22.89 -36.57 -11.80
C ARG A 83 -22.04 -35.53 -12.51
N GLN A 84 -22.05 -35.52 -13.84
CA GLN A 84 -21.34 -34.55 -14.66
C GLN A 84 -21.77 -33.13 -14.34
N SER A 85 -23.07 -32.85 -14.17
CA SER A 85 -23.55 -31.51 -13.79
C SER A 85 -23.03 -31.06 -12.42
N LYS A 86 -23.04 -31.96 -11.41
CA LYS A 86 -22.52 -31.65 -10.08
C LYS A 86 -21.02 -31.42 -10.06
N GLU A 87 -20.26 -32.20 -10.84
CA GLU A 87 -18.81 -31.98 -10.99
C GLU A 87 -18.50 -30.66 -11.65
N GLN A 88 -19.26 -30.24 -12.67
CA GLN A 88 -19.12 -28.93 -13.29
C GLN A 88 -19.44 -27.79 -12.31
N GLU A 89 -20.46 -27.97 -11.47
CA GLU A 89 -20.80 -26.98 -10.44
C GLU A 89 -19.67 -26.81 -9.43
N LEU A 90 -19.05 -27.89 -8.95
CA LEU A 90 -17.91 -27.85 -8.05
C LEU A 90 -16.69 -27.15 -8.70
N MET A 91 -16.38 -27.50 -9.96
CA MET A 91 -15.31 -26.84 -10.71
C MET A 91 -15.58 -25.34 -10.89
N SER A 92 -16.82 -24.96 -11.17
CA SER A 92 -17.19 -23.54 -11.30
C SER A 92 -17.01 -22.75 -10.01
N LEU A 93 -17.35 -23.34 -8.86
CA LEU A 93 -17.13 -22.72 -7.55
C LEU A 93 -15.64 -22.54 -7.25
N GLN A 94 -14.84 -23.56 -7.55
CA GLN A 94 -13.39 -23.49 -7.39
C GLN A 94 -12.78 -22.38 -8.26
N GLN A 95 -13.19 -22.30 -9.52
CA GLN A 95 -12.74 -21.26 -10.44
C GLN A 95 -13.14 -19.86 -9.94
N ARG A 96 -14.38 -19.68 -9.49
CA ARG A 96 -14.86 -18.42 -8.90
C ARG A 96 -14.05 -18.01 -7.68
N TYR A 97 -13.70 -18.97 -6.80
CA TYR A 97 -12.86 -18.71 -5.64
C TYR A 97 -11.47 -18.17 -6.04
N GLU A 98 -10.84 -18.83 -7.02
CA GLU A 98 -9.51 -18.43 -7.52
C GLU A 98 -9.54 -17.06 -8.22
N GLU A 99 -10.56 -16.84 -9.07
CA GLU A 99 -10.73 -15.56 -9.78
C GLU A 99 -10.98 -14.40 -8.81
N LEU A 100 -11.87 -14.60 -7.83
CA LEU A 100 -12.14 -13.60 -6.81
C LEU A 100 -10.91 -13.30 -5.97
N GLY A 101 -10.14 -14.33 -5.57
CA GLY A 101 -8.90 -14.17 -4.83
C GLY A 101 -7.86 -13.34 -5.58
N LYS A 102 -7.66 -13.64 -6.87
CA LYS A 102 -6.72 -12.88 -7.73
C LYS A 102 -7.18 -11.44 -7.96
N ALA A 103 -8.44 -11.27 -8.34
CA ALA A 103 -9.01 -9.95 -8.58
C ALA A 103 -9.00 -9.10 -7.30
N GLY A 104 -9.37 -9.69 -6.16
CA GLY A 104 -9.37 -9.01 -4.87
C GLY A 104 -7.97 -8.58 -4.43
N GLN A 105 -6.96 -9.44 -4.64
CA GLN A 105 -5.58 -9.08 -4.32
C GLN A 105 -5.07 -7.91 -5.18
N GLN A 106 -5.44 -7.89 -6.46
CA GLN A 106 -5.09 -6.79 -7.35
C GLN A 106 -5.82 -5.50 -6.96
N ASP A 107 -7.09 -5.60 -6.57
CA ASP A 107 -7.87 -4.44 -6.11
C ASP A 107 -7.30 -3.87 -4.81
N LEU A 108 -6.90 -4.71 -3.85
CA LEU A 108 -6.21 -4.27 -2.64
C LEU A 108 -4.94 -3.46 -2.95
N GLN A 109 -4.10 -3.93 -3.88
CA GLN A 109 -2.90 -3.20 -4.30
C GLN A 109 -3.24 -1.86 -4.95
N ASN A 110 -4.25 -1.84 -5.82
CA ASN A 110 -4.70 -0.62 -6.50
C ASN A 110 -5.27 0.40 -5.50
N GLN A 111 -6.09 -0.05 -4.55
CA GLN A 111 -6.66 0.81 -3.52
C GLN A 111 -5.59 1.35 -2.57
N GLN A 112 -4.65 0.52 -2.16
CA GLN A 112 -3.50 0.97 -1.37
C GLN A 112 -2.73 2.08 -2.09
N SER A 113 -2.42 1.89 -3.38
CA SER A 113 -1.71 2.90 -4.18
C SER A 113 -2.50 4.20 -4.28
N LYS A 114 -3.81 4.12 -4.55
CA LYS A 114 -4.69 5.30 -4.63
C LYS A 114 -4.78 6.06 -3.31
N LEU A 115 -4.88 5.36 -2.19
CA LEU A 115 -4.97 5.97 -0.88
C LEU A 115 -3.63 6.57 -0.41
N MET A 116 -2.52 5.95 -0.78
CA MET A 116 -1.17 6.41 -0.43
C MET A 116 -0.71 7.60 -1.27
N GLN A 117 -1.13 7.71 -2.52
CA GLN A 117 -0.66 8.74 -3.44
C GLN A 117 -0.83 10.16 -2.89
N PRO A 118 -2.00 10.62 -2.42
CA PRO A 118 -2.17 11.98 -1.88
C PRO A 118 -1.33 12.23 -0.62
N ILE A 119 -1.06 11.19 0.17
CA ILE A 119 -0.22 11.28 1.37
C ILE A 119 1.24 11.52 0.98
N ILE A 120 1.73 10.77 -0.02
CA ILE A 120 3.08 10.94 -0.55
C ILE A 120 3.25 12.33 -1.17
N GLU A 121 2.29 12.81 -1.96
CA GLU A 121 2.30 14.15 -2.55
C GLU A 121 2.34 15.24 -1.47
N LYS A 122 1.54 15.11 -0.41
CA LYS A 122 1.52 16.02 0.72
C LYS A 122 2.85 16.03 1.48
N ALA A 123 3.43 14.86 1.72
CA ALA A 123 4.73 14.73 2.37
C ALA A 123 5.86 15.36 1.53
N THR A 124 5.88 15.08 0.22
CA THR A 124 6.87 15.66 -0.71
C THR A 124 6.74 17.18 -0.75
N ALA A 125 5.53 17.71 -0.88
CA ALA A 125 5.30 19.14 -0.88
C ALA A 125 5.68 19.84 0.44
N ALA A 126 5.67 19.12 1.55
CA ALA A 126 6.14 19.64 2.85
C ALA A 126 7.68 19.67 2.91
N ILE A 127 8.34 18.64 2.38
CA ILE A 127 9.80 18.52 2.34
C ILE A 127 10.40 19.59 1.41
N ASP A 128 9.79 19.85 0.25
CA ASP A 128 10.27 20.82 -0.75
C ASP A 128 10.21 22.28 -0.25
N LYS A 129 9.50 22.55 0.85
CA LYS A 129 9.37 23.89 1.45
C LYS A 129 10.44 24.17 2.52
N VAL A 130 11.23 23.20 2.90
CA VAL A 130 12.26 23.31 3.94
C VAL A 130 13.62 23.56 3.33
#